data_6421eb77da4e14e1bdfb7cffac2bb698
#
_entry.id   6421eb77da4e14e1bdfb7cffac2bb698
#
_cell.length_a   1.000
_cell.length_b   1.000
_cell.length_c   1.000
_cell.angle_alpha   90.00
_cell.angle_beta   90.00
_cell.angle_gamma   90.00
#
_symmetry.space_group_name_H-M   'P 1'
#
loop_
_entity.id
_entity.type
_entity.pdbx_description
1 polymer ?
#
loop_
_entity_poly.entity_id
_entity_poly.type
_entity_poly.pdbx_seq_one_letter_code
_entity_poly.pdbx_strand_id
1 'polypeptide(L)'
;FYDAKGDVEALLAPLRPPFEPAAHPALHPGRCARVLLDGRAIGFVGELHPKWRQSWGLSQAPVLFELELDVVLSKAIPAFSSVARHQSVERDIAVVVGEAVTHGQLMASIASALDAALLRDAVLFDVYRPKAPKGGETAAASASLAQGEKSMAIRLVLGGDSTLTDTQIDAAVLTVVEQLA
;
A
#
# COMPACT_ATOMS: atom_id res chain seq x y z
N PHE A 1 -4.09 8.98 -10.51
CA PHE A 1 -2.78 8.41 -10.15
C PHE A 1 -2.92 6.93 -9.73
N TYR A 2 -3.79 6.63 -8.78
CA TYR A 2 -3.89 5.26 -8.24
C TYR A 2 -4.44 4.25 -9.26
N ASP A 3 -5.28 4.66 -10.19
CA ASP A 3 -5.75 3.80 -11.29
C ASP A 3 -4.58 3.36 -12.17
N ALA A 4 -3.77 4.31 -12.65
CA ALA A 4 -2.58 4.00 -13.44
C ALA A 4 -1.52 3.20 -12.65
N LYS A 5 -1.41 3.43 -11.33
CA LYS A 5 -0.59 2.59 -10.45
C LYS A 5 -1.09 1.14 -10.46
N GLY A 6 -2.42 0.95 -10.34
CA GLY A 6 -3.04 -0.37 -10.43
C GLY A 6 -2.79 -1.07 -11.77
N ASP A 7 -2.82 -0.33 -12.88
CA ASP A 7 -2.48 -0.86 -14.20
C ASP A 7 -1.02 -1.35 -14.26
N VAL A 8 -0.08 -0.56 -13.69
CA VAL A 8 1.33 -0.97 -13.58
C VAL A 8 1.49 -2.23 -12.72
N GLU A 9 0.80 -2.31 -11.59
CA GLU A 9 0.80 -3.51 -10.73
C GLU A 9 0.25 -4.73 -11.46
N ALA A 10 -0.83 -4.57 -12.23
CA ALA A 10 -1.41 -5.64 -13.03
C ALA A 10 -0.48 -6.12 -14.15
N LEU A 11 0.21 -5.21 -14.82
CA LEU A 11 1.21 -5.54 -15.85
C LEU A 11 2.38 -6.32 -15.30
N LEU A 12 2.81 -6.02 -14.09
CA LEU A 12 3.96 -6.65 -13.43
C LEU A 12 3.58 -7.87 -12.56
N ALA A 13 2.29 -8.17 -12.42
CA ALA A 13 1.85 -9.32 -11.62
C ALA A 13 2.51 -10.64 -12.08
N PRO A 14 2.90 -11.53 -11.14
CA PRO A 14 2.61 -11.51 -9.71
C PRO A 14 3.60 -10.68 -8.85
N LEU A 15 4.54 -9.97 -9.47
CA LEU A 15 5.47 -9.09 -8.76
C LEU A 15 4.68 -7.93 -8.14
N ARG A 16 5.09 -7.49 -6.95
CA ARG A 16 4.53 -6.32 -6.25
C ARG A 16 5.61 -5.23 -6.14
N PRO A 17 5.84 -4.46 -7.21
CA PRO A 17 6.91 -3.48 -7.23
C PRO A 17 6.63 -2.36 -6.22
N PRO A 18 7.62 -1.94 -5.41
CA PRO A 18 7.50 -0.74 -4.61
C PRO A 18 7.48 0.52 -5.50
N PHE A 19 6.75 1.52 -5.03
CA PHE A 19 6.68 2.84 -5.65
C PHE A 19 7.27 3.87 -4.70
N GLU A 20 8.20 4.67 -5.19
CA GLU A 20 8.82 5.73 -4.39
C GLU A 20 8.59 7.10 -5.01
N PRO A 21 8.32 8.14 -4.19
CA PRO A 21 8.23 9.51 -4.70
C PRO A 21 9.49 9.85 -5.51
N ALA A 22 9.28 10.48 -6.67
CA ALA A 22 10.38 10.83 -7.57
C ALA A 22 10.11 12.15 -8.28
N ALA A 23 11.17 12.74 -8.83
CA ALA A 23 11.09 13.88 -9.72
C ALA A 23 11.37 13.44 -11.15
N HIS A 24 10.54 13.90 -12.09
CA HIS A 24 10.72 13.67 -13.50
C HIS A 24 10.32 14.94 -14.29
N PRO A 25 11.09 15.40 -15.29
CA PRO A 25 10.86 16.70 -15.96
C PRO A 25 9.53 16.78 -16.72
N ALA A 26 8.96 15.65 -17.12
CA ALA A 26 7.68 15.58 -17.79
C ALA A 26 6.49 15.40 -16.83
N LEU A 27 6.73 15.07 -15.57
CA LEU A 27 5.69 14.72 -14.59
C LEU A 27 5.55 15.78 -13.49
N HIS A 28 4.38 15.79 -12.86
CA HIS A 28 4.05 16.72 -11.78
C HIS A 28 4.94 16.45 -10.55
N PRO A 29 5.63 17.47 -9.99
CA PRO A 29 6.63 17.28 -8.93
C PRO A 29 6.09 16.69 -7.62
N GLY A 30 4.77 16.78 -7.36
CA GLY A 30 4.15 16.18 -6.18
C GLY A 30 3.26 14.96 -6.49
N ARG A 31 3.22 14.48 -7.76
CA ARG A 31 2.38 13.36 -8.19
C ARG A 31 3.13 12.49 -9.19
N CYS A 32 4.34 12.11 -8.80
CA CYS A 32 5.23 11.28 -9.59
C CYS A 32 5.90 10.26 -8.67
N ALA A 33 5.97 9.03 -9.13
CA ALA A 33 6.69 7.96 -8.47
C ALA A 33 7.53 7.18 -9.49
N ARG A 34 8.68 6.71 -9.05
CA ARG A 34 9.44 5.68 -9.76
C ARG A 34 8.96 4.30 -9.35
N VAL A 35 8.95 3.39 -10.30
CA VAL A 35 8.63 1.98 -10.10
C VAL A 35 9.94 1.24 -9.92
N LEU A 36 10.07 0.47 -8.84
CA LEU A 36 11.29 -0.27 -8.54
C LEU A 36 11.08 -1.78 -8.73
N LEU A 37 12.11 -2.46 -9.15
CA LEU A 37 12.21 -3.92 -9.13
C LEU A 37 13.62 -4.28 -8.68
N ASP A 38 13.73 -5.10 -7.63
CA ASP A 38 15.00 -5.50 -7.00
C ASP A 38 15.93 -4.30 -6.70
N GLY A 39 15.34 -3.20 -6.22
CA GLY A 39 16.05 -1.96 -5.89
C GLY A 39 16.45 -1.09 -7.10
N ARG A 40 16.18 -1.52 -8.32
CA ARG A 40 16.44 -0.78 -9.57
C ARG A 40 15.17 -0.08 -10.06
N ALA A 41 15.29 1.18 -10.47
CA ALA A 41 14.19 1.88 -11.13
C ALA A 41 13.98 1.28 -12.55
N ILE A 42 12.75 0.83 -12.81
CA ILE A 42 12.32 0.24 -14.09
C ILE A 42 11.34 1.12 -14.85
N GLY A 43 10.96 2.25 -14.27
CA GLY A 43 10.05 3.20 -14.91
C GLY A 43 9.47 4.22 -13.93
N PHE A 44 8.51 4.97 -14.44
CA PHE A 44 7.82 6.04 -13.71
C PHE A 44 6.31 5.97 -13.95
N VAL A 45 5.55 6.45 -12.96
CA VAL A 45 4.11 6.72 -13.07
C VAL A 45 3.84 8.11 -12.49
N GLY A 46 3.00 8.90 -13.13
CA GLY A 46 2.68 10.23 -12.62
C GLY A 46 1.71 11.01 -13.48
N GLU A 47 1.25 12.12 -12.94
CA GLU A 47 0.44 13.09 -13.66
C GLU A 47 1.35 13.95 -14.56
N LEU A 48 0.88 14.30 -15.75
CA LEU A 48 1.63 15.19 -16.64
C LEU A 48 1.91 16.53 -15.97
N HIS A 49 3.12 17.04 -16.14
CA HIS A 49 3.54 18.31 -15.57
C HIS A 49 2.65 19.47 -16.04
N PRO A 50 2.19 20.39 -15.16
CA PRO A 50 1.30 21.51 -15.50
C PRO A 50 1.79 22.36 -16.69
N LYS A 51 3.11 22.51 -16.83
CA LYS A 51 3.73 23.22 -17.97
C LYS A 51 3.35 22.59 -19.32
N TRP A 52 3.43 21.27 -19.43
CA TRP A 52 3.12 20.56 -20.66
C TRP A 52 1.61 20.50 -20.91
N ARG A 53 0.82 20.30 -19.84
CA ARG A 53 -0.63 20.40 -19.89
C ARG A 53 -1.06 21.74 -20.52
N GLN A 54 -0.51 22.85 -20.03
CA GLN A 54 -0.82 24.18 -20.53
C GLN A 54 -0.33 24.39 -21.97
N SER A 55 0.92 24.00 -22.26
CA SER A 55 1.51 24.14 -23.59
C SER A 55 0.72 23.39 -24.67
N TRP A 56 0.13 22.26 -24.33
CA TRP A 56 -0.66 21.44 -25.27
C TRP A 56 -2.17 21.68 -25.19
N GLY A 57 -2.61 22.65 -24.39
CA GLY A 57 -4.03 23.02 -24.28
C GLY A 57 -4.91 21.92 -23.73
N LEU A 58 -4.38 21.01 -22.91
CA LEU A 58 -5.14 19.90 -22.37
C LEU A 58 -6.07 20.38 -21.25
N SER A 59 -7.36 20.07 -21.32
CA SER A 59 -8.35 20.41 -20.31
C SER A 59 -8.10 19.71 -18.97
N GLN A 60 -7.61 18.47 -19.02
CA GLN A 60 -7.25 17.68 -17.85
C GLN A 60 -5.81 17.18 -17.98
N ALA A 61 -5.12 17.01 -16.84
CA ALA A 61 -3.82 16.41 -16.83
C ALA A 61 -3.95 14.88 -16.92
N PRO A 62 -3.44 14.23 -17.97
CA PRO A 62 -3.39 12.78 -18.02
C PRO A 62 -2.45 12.24 -16.95
N VAL A 63 -2.77 11.08 -16.41
CA VAL A 63 -1.84 10.24 -15.67
C VAL A 63 -1.26 9.23 -16.65
N LEU A 64 0.04 9.06 -16.60
CA LEU A 64 0.77 8.22 -17.55
C LEU A 64 1.87 7.43 -16.82
N PHE A 65 2.30 6.36 -17.42
CA PHE A 65 3.45 5.60 -16.97
C PHE A 65 4.33 5.19 -18.14
N GLU A 66 5.59 4.95 -17.86
CA GLU A 66 6.57 4.39 -18.76
C GLU A 66 7.36 3.32 -18.02
N LEU A 67 7.53 2.15 -18.63
CA LEU A 67 8.22 1.00 -18.05
C LEU A 67 9.24 0.44 -19.06
N GLU A 68 10.32 -0.12 -18.55
CA GLU A 68 11.26 -0.88 -19.37
C GLU A 68 10.57 -2.13 -19.92
N LEU A 69 10.42 -2.23 -21.24
CA LEU A 69 9.69 -3.31 -21.89
C LEU A 69 10.27 -4.70 -21.60
N ASP A 70 11.60 -4.82 -21.59
CA ASP A 70 12.28 -6.10 -21.34
C ASP A 70 11.94 -6.66 -19.96
N VAL A 71 11.77 -5.78 -18.97
CA VAL A 71 11.36 -6.18 -17.61
C VAL A 71 9.91 -6.67 -17.59
N VAL A 72 9.01 -5.96 -18.29
CA VAL A 72 7.60 -6.35 -18.39
C VAL A 72 7.45 -7.70 -19.09
N LEU A 73 8.29 -7.97 -20.09
CA LEU A 73 8.25 -9.21 -20.88
C LEU A 73 8.97 -10.38 -20.20
N SER A 74 9.94 -10.11 -19.31
CA SER A 74 10.68 -11.17 -18.61
C SER A 74 9.90 -11.73 -17.42
N LYS A 75 8.74 -12.36 -17.72
CA LYS A 75 7.93 -13.02 -16.69
C LYS A 75 8.56 -14.34 -16.29
N ALA A 76 8.74 -14.53 -14.98
CA ALA A 76 9.12 -15.83 -14.44
C ALA A 76 8.04 -16.87 -14.78
N ILE A 77 8.47 -18.08 -15.10
CA ILE A 77 7.54 -19.21 -15.28
C ILE A 77 6.86 -19.46 -13.91
N PRO A 78 5.50 -19.47 -13.85
CA PRO A 78 4.82 -19.71 -12.60
C PRO A 78 5.24 -21.04 -11.98
N ALA A 79 5.73 -21.02 -10.74
CA ALA A 79 5.99 -22.22 -9.99
C ALA A 79 4.69 -22.73 -9.37
N PHE A 80 4.51 -24.05 -9.40
CA PHE A 80 3.38 -24.66 -8.70
C PHE A 80 3.48 -24.38 -7.19
N SER A 81 2.39 -23.89 -6.62
CA SER A 81 2.20 -23.85 -5.17
C SER A 81 0.94 -24.64 -4.81
N SER A 82 1.00 -25.41 -3.73
CA SER A 82 -0.17 -26.15 -3.27
C SER A 82 -1.28 -25.18 -2.84
N VAL A 83 -2.52 -25.45 -3.25
CA VAL A 83 -3.67 -24.69 -2.77
C VAL A 83 -3.87 -24.97 -1.28
N ALA A 84 -4.04 -23.90 -0.50
CA ALA A 84 -4.31 -24.02 0.93
C ALA A 84 -5.60 -24.83 1.14
N ARG A 85 -5.52 -25.91 1.95
CA ARG A 85 -6.64 -26.79 2.25
C ARG A 85 -7.48 -26.30 3.42
N HIS A 86 -6.92 -25.42 4.24
CA HIS A 86 -7.55 -24.87 5.43
C HIS A 86 -8.01 -23.45 5.17
N GLN A 87 -9.13 -23.08 5.81
CA GLN A 87 -9.68 -21.73 5.68
C GLN A 87 -8.74 -20.73 6.32
N SER A 88 -8.57 -19.59 5.65
CA SER A 88 -7.95 -18.40 6.24
C SER A 88 -8.93 -17.67 7.13
N VAL A 89 -8.40 -16.96 8.11
CA VAL A 89 -9.15 -16.11 9.03
C VAL A 89 -8.75 -14.67 8.81
N GLU A 90 -9.74 -13.79 8.73
CA GLU A 90 -9.51 -12.35 8.60
C GLU A 90 -9.62 -11.68 9.99
N ARG A 91 -8.71 -10.73 10.26
CA ARG A 91 -8.73 -9.87 11.44
C ARG A 91 -8.41 -8.44 11.03
N ASP A 92 -9.24 -7.52 11.45
CA ASP A 92 -9.07 -6.11 11.20
C ASP A 92 -8.41 -5.45 12.40
N ILE A 93 -7.37 -4.67 12.15
CA ILE A 93 -6.69 -3.84 13.15
C ILE A 93 -6.71 -2.39 12.70
N ALA A 94 -6.78 -1.46 13.63
CA ALA A 94 -6.64 -0.05 13.38
C ALA A 94 -5.42 0.48 14.15
N VAL A 95 -4.48 1.07 13.43
CA VAL A 95 -3.27 1.64 14.02
C VAL A 95 -3.24 3.15 13.82
N VAL A 96 -2.87 3.86 14.89
CA VAL A 96 -2.66 5.31 14.85
C VAL A 96 -1.18 5.56 14.62
N VAL A 97 -0.88 6.30 13.56
CA VAL A 97 0.51 6.60 13.16
C VAL A 97 0.66 8.07 12.80
N GLY A 98 1.87 8.59 12.90
CA GLY A 98 2.19 9.92 12.41
C GLY A 98 1.95 10.04 10.90
N GLU A 99 1.60 11.24 10.41
CA GLU A 99 1.27 11.48 9.00
C GLU A 99 2.42 11.10 8.04
N ALA A 100 3.67 11.19 8.51
CA ALA A 100 4.86 10.84 7.74
C ALA A 100 5.02 9.33 7.48
N VAL A 101 4.39 8.47 8.28
CA VAL A 101 4.48 7.02 8.10
C VAL A 101 3.77 6.62 6.82
N THR A 102 4.50 5.98 5.92
CA THR A 102 3.96 5.55 4.63
C THR A 102 3.28 4.19 4.72
N HIS A 103 2.37 3.91 3.79
CA HIS A 103 1.77 2.58 3.63
C HIS A 103 2.84 1.49 3.51
N GLY A 104 3.88 1.72 2.68
CA GLY A 104 4.94 0.73 2.46
C GLY A 104 5.72 0.40 3.74
N GLN A 105 6.03 1.39 4.58
CA GLN A 105 6.68 1.16 5.88
C GLN A 105 5.82 0.31 6.80
N LEU A 106 4.53 0.65 6.89
CA LEU A 106 3.59 -0.09 7.72
C LEU A 106 3.44 -1.55 7.27
N MET A 107 3.25 -1.78 5.96
CA MET A 107 3.17 -3.13 5.39
C MET A 107 4.46 -3.93 5.59
N ALA A 108 5.62 -3.30 5.46
CA ALA A 108 6.91 -3.95 5.70
C ALA A 108 7.06 -4.38 7.18
N SER A 109 6.66 -3.52 8.13
CA SER A 109 6.65 -3.86 9.56
C SER A 109 5.73 -5.04 9.86
N ILE A 110 4.51 -5.05 9.30
CA ILE A 110 3.56 -6.17 9.47
C ILE A 110 4.13 -7.46 8.87
N ALA A 111 4.69 -7.40 7.67
CA ALA A 111 5.28 -8.55 7.00
C ALA A 111 6.49 -9.12 7.76
N SER A 112 7.23 -8.28 8.50
CA SER A 112 8.35 -8.73 9.34
C SER A 112 7.93 -9.30 10.70
N ALA A 113 6.71 -9.02 11.15
CA ALA A 113 6.21 -9.45 12.45
C ALA A 113 5.81 -10.94 12.48
N LEU A 114 5.36 -11.47 11.36
CA LEU A 114 4.84 -12.84 11.26
C LEU A 114 5.56 -13.64 10.18
N ASP A 115 5.61 -14.96 10.38
CA ASP A 115 6.07 -15.88 9.35
C ASP A 115 5.14 -15.81 8.12
N ALA A 116 5.73 -15.84 6.93
CA ALA A 116 5.01 -15.87 5.67
C ALA A 116 4.08 -17.10 5.52
N ALA A 117 4.30 -18.16 6.29
CA ALA A 117 3.39 -19.29 6.38
C ALA A 117 2.09 -18.94 7.13
N LEU A 118 2.13 -17.98 8.05
CA LEU A 118 1.00 -17.57 8.88
C LEU A 118 0.29 -16.33 8.32
N LEU A 119 1.03 -15.31 7.87
CA LEU A 119 0.48 -14.12 7.23
C LEU A 119 0.35 -14.36 5.72
N ARG A 120 -0.86 -14.59 5.25
CA ARG A 120 -1.14 -14.81 3.83
C ARG A 120 -1.26 -13.51 3.05
N ASP A 121 -1.88 -12.50 3.65
CA ASP A 121 -2.02 -11.17 3.05
C ASP A 121 -2.26 -10.10 4.13
N ALA A 122 -1.98 -8.85 3.79
CA ALA A 122 -2.32 -7.69 4.61
C ALA A 122 -2.80 -6.57 3.68
N VAL A 123 -4.00 -6.07 3.91
CA VAL A 123 -4.65 -5.10 3.02
C VAL A 123 -5.08 -3.87 3.81
N LEU A 124 -4.56 -2.69 3.43
CA LEU A 124 -5.07 -1.43 3.92
C LEU A 124 -6.41 -1.14 3.24
N PHE A 125 -7.49 -0.99 4.00
CA PHE A 125 -8.81 -0.74 3.44
C PHE A 125 -9.41 0.61 3.83
N ASP A 126 -8.87 1.28 4.86
CA ASP A 126 -9.31 2.64 5.22
C ASP A 126 -8.17 3.48 5.81
N VAL A 127 -8.22 4.80 5.56
CA VAL A 127 -7.31 5.78 6.14
C VAL A 127 -8.13 6.97 6.64
N TYR A 128 -8.28 7.06 7.95
CA TYR A 128 -8.97 8.18 8.58
C TYR A 128 -8.00 9.28 8.98
N ARG A 129 -8.32 10.51 8.57
CA ARG A 129 -7.65 11.74 8.99
C ARG A 129 -8.66 12.66 9.65
N PRO A 130 -8.41 13.14 10.89
CA PRO A 130 -9.30 14.10 11.51
C PRO A 130 -9.34 15.38 10.67
N LYS A 131 -10.54 15.83 10.34
CA LYS A 131 -10.72 17.16 9.72
C LYS A 131 -10.42 18.20 10.78
N ALA A 132 -9.67 19.25 10.41
CA ALA A 132 -9.52 20.41 11.27
C ALA A 132 -10.91 20.94 11.68
N PRO A 133 -11.17 21.20 12.97
CA PRO A 133 -12.48 21.68 13.43
C PRO A 133 -12.81 22.98 12.72
N LYS A 134 -13.84 22.96 11.89
CA LYS A 134 -14.50 24.20 11.43
C LYS A 134 -15.26 24.73 12.62
N GLY A 135 -14.91 25.92 13.11
CA GLY A 135 -15.34 26.53 14.35
C GLY A 135 -16.76 26.18 14.79
N GLY A 136 -16.90 25.64 15.97
CA GLY A 136 -18.15 25.53 16.71
C GLY A 136 -18.74 24.14 16.91
N GLU A 137 -18.20 23.06 16.34
CA GLU A 137 -18.71 21.71 16.62
C GLU A 137 -17.91 21.04 17.75
N THR A 138 -18.60 20.75 18.85
CA THR A 138 -18.10 19.89 19.94
C THR A 138 -17.77 18.51 19.41
N ALA A 139 -16.51 18.12 19.51
CA ALA A 139 -16.02 16.79 19.14
C ALA A 139 -16.74 15.72 19.99
N ALA A 140 -17.81 15.12 19.44
CA ALA A 140 -18.41 13.94 20.00
C ALA A 140 -17.53 12.74 19.64
N ALA A 141 -16.90 12.16 20.68
CA ALA A 141 -16.45 10.76 20.85
C ALA A 141 -16.06 9.95 19.60
N SER A 142 -15.11 10.40 18.81
CA SER A 142 -14.22 9.55 18.05
C SER A 142 -12.83 9.67 18.70
N ALA A 143 -12.12 8.55 18.86
CA ALA A 143 -10.80 8.51 19.47
C ALA A 143 -9.98 9.70 18.97
N SER A 144 -9.62 10.62 19.88
CA SER A 144 -9.03 11.90 19.54
C SER A 144 -7.61 11.68 19.02
N LEU A 145 -7.49 11.51 17.69
CA LEU A 145 -6.20 11.56 17.03
C LEU A 145 -5.60 12.94 17.24
N ALA A 146 -4.33 12.98 17.60
CA ALA A 146 -3.61 14.24 17.72
C ALA A 146 -3.41 14.87 16.33
N GLN A 147 -3.16 16.19 16.33
CA GLN A 147 -2.86 16.88 15.07
C GLN A 147 -1.55 16.33 14.47
N GLY A 148 -1.59 15.87 13.21
CA GLY A 148 -0.47 15.25 12.53
C GLY A 148 -0.46 13.71 12.63
N GLU A 149 -1.54 13.12 13.12
CA GLU A 149 -1.75 11.67 13.13
C GLU A 149 -2.85 11.26 12.15
N LYS A 150 -2.77 10.01 11.72
CA LYS A 150 -3.81 9.32 10.93
C LYS A 150 -4.05 7.93 11.49
N SER A 151 -5.27 7.43 11.37
CA SER A 151 -5.60 6.03 11.64
C SER A 151 -5.63 5.25 10.34
N MET A 152 -4.96 4.11 10.31
CA MET A 152 -4.91 3.21 9.17
C MET A 152 -5.54 1.87 9.55
N ALA A 153 -6.61 1.47 8.87
CA ALA A 153 -7.31 0.23 9.10
C ALA A 153 -6.83 -0.86 8.14
N ILE A 154 -6.33 -1.95 8.70
CA ILE A 154 -5.66 -3.01 7.97
C ILE A 154 -6.34 -4.33 8.26
N ARG A 155 -6.63 -5.07 7.21
CA ARG A 155 -7.10 -6.45 7.27
C ARG A 155 -5.91 -7.39 7.16
N LEU A 156 -5.73 -8.21 8.17
CA LEU A 156 -4.77 -9.32 8.18
C LEU A 156 -5.50 -10.59 7.73
N VAL A 157 -4.95 -11.29 6.75
CA VAL A 157 -5.42 -12.61 6.31
C VAL A 157 -4.44 -13.65 6.85
N LEU A 158 -4.88 -14.38 7.86
CA LEU A 158 -4.09 -15.39 8.55
C LEU A 158 -4.46 -16.79 8.04
N GLY A 159 -3.48 -17.63 7.84
CA GLY A 159 -3.67 -19.01 7.39
C GLY A 159 -2.49 -19.88 7.77
N GLY A 160 -2.67 -21.18 7.76
CA GLY A 160 -1.62 -22.16 8.13
C GLY A 160 -1.78 -23.48 7.40
N ASP A 161 -0.93 -24.43 7.73
CA ASP A 161 -1.01 -25.81 7.24
C ASP A 161 -2.09 -26.64 7.98
N SER A 162 -2.71 -26.05 8.99
CA SER A 162 -3.87 -26.56 9.73
C SER A 162 -4.84 -25.45 10.04
N THR A 163 -6.05 -25.79 10.46
CA THR A 163 -7.03 -24.81 10.94
C THR A 163 -6.47 -24.11 12.18
N LEU A 164 -6.41 -22.78 12.14
CA LEU A 164 -5.93 -21.98 13.25
C LEU A 164 -6.93 -21.98 14.41
N THR A 165 -6.43 -22.10 15.63
CA THR A 165 -7.23 -21.92 16.84
C THR A 165 -7.33 -20.43 17.17
N ASP A 166 -8.36 -20.02 17.93
CA ASP A 166 -8.52 -18.64 18.37
C ASP A 166 -7.29 -18.13 19.12
N THR A 167 -6.69 -18.96 19.96
CA THR A 167 -5.45 -18.60 20.69
C THR A 167 -4.28 -18.29 19.74
N GLN A 168 -4.13 -19.04 18.65
CA GLN A 168 -3.09 -18.80 17.65
C GLN A 168 -3.35 -17.51 16.88
N ILE A 169 -4.62 -17.25 16.56
CA ILE A 169 -5.04 -16.02 15.86
C ILE A 169 -4.77 -14.80 16.74
N ASP A 170 -5.19 -14.85 18.01
CA ASP A 170 -4.99 -13.75 18.95
C ASP A 170 -3.51 -13.49 19.21
N ALA A 171 -2.70 -14.54 19.34
CA ALA A 171 -1.26 -14.41 19.50
C ALA A 171 -0.61 -13.76 18.26
N ALA A 172 -1.03 -14.13 17.04
CA ALA A 172 -0.54 -13.50 15.82
C ALA A 172 -0.89 -12.01 15.73
N VAL A 173 -2.13 -11.65 16.06
CA VAL A 173 -2.56 -10.26 16.10
C VAL A 173 -1.77 -9.47 17.14
N LEU A 174 -1.57 -10.03 18.34
CA LEU A 174 -0.78 -9.39 19.40
C LEU A 174 0.67 -9.15 18.94
N THR A 175 1.30 -10.12 18.31
CA THR A 175 2.66 -9.98 17.75
C THR A 175 2.75 -8.83 16.76
N VAL A 176 1.76 -8.69 15.86
CA VAL A 176 1.71 -7.56 14.92
C VAL A 176 1.55 -6.23 15.66
N VAL A 177 0.66 -6.16 16.65
CA VAL A 177 0.43 -4.94 17.43
C VAL A 177 1.68 -4.54 18.22
N GLU A 178 2.36 -5.48 18.85
CA GLU A 178 3.62 -5.23 19.57
C GLU A 178 4.74 -4.76 18.64
N GLN A 179 4.82 -5.27 17.41
CA GLN A 179 5.80 -4.83 16.41
C GLN A 179 5.51 -3.39 15.91
N LEU A 180 4.27 -2.95 15.96
CA LEU A 180 3.84 -1.63 15.49
C LEU A 180 3.83 -0.57 16.59
N ALA A 181 3.98 -0.94 17.84
CA ALA A 181 4.01 -0.05 19.00
C ALA A 181 5.37 0.60 19.19
#